data_1e56c0bc97000bbf3aa71ad516a0915a
#
_entry.id   1e56c0bc97000bbf3aa71ad516a0915a
#
_cell.length_a   1.000
_cell.length_b   1.000
_cell.length_c   1.000
_cell.angle_alpha   90.00
_cell.angle_beta   90.00
_cell.angle_gamma   90.00
#
_symmetry.space_group_name_H-M   'P 1'
#
loop_
_entity.id
_entity.type
_entity.pdbx_description
1 polymer ?
#
loop_
_entity_poly.entity_id
_entity_poly.type
_entity_poly.pdbx_seq_one_letter_code
_entity_poly.pdbx_strand_id
1 'polypeptide(L)'
;MKTFKVLLISMFIFALLMGGLFIVQTQASTIEATAKCVPPRWSLEDPAPESFKITLTLPKPYKHEDIDPSTLLVGEVVPMMEEEGWPKIKKNYFKFKVDGEQLLYWVVLPRIWHMAPPPATWVDIDITVTGQLYDETPFEGTFTLLVRTESLNPGPPPL
;
A
#
# COMPACT_ATOMS: atom_id res chain seq x y z
N MET A 1 55.40 25.31 20.78
CA MET A 1 54.31 24.86 21.71
C MET A 1 52.94 25.48 21.46
N LYS A 2 52.81 26.70 20.91
CA LYS A 2 51.49 27.34 20.63
C LYS A 2 50.78 26.72 19.41
N THR A 3 51.47 26.30 18.37
CA THR A 3 50.91 25.68 17.15
C THR A 3 50.32 24.30 17.38
N PHE A 4 50.88 23.53 18.32
CA PHE A 4 50.37 22.16 18.63
C PHE A 4 49.02 22.20 19.35
N LYS A 5 48.78 23.21 20.20
CA LYS A 5 47.50 23.39 20.90
C LYS A 5 46.37 23.80 19.95
N VAL A 6 46.65 24.62 18.96
CA VAL A 6 45.67 25.05 17.96
C VAL A 6 45.28 23.88 17.04
N LEU A 7 46.22 23.02 16.68
CA LEU A 7 45.93 21.82 15.86
C LEU A 7 45.04 20.80 16.59
N LEU A 8 45.27 20.61 17.89
CA LEU A 8 44.47 19.70 18.71
C LEU A 8 43.04 20.18 18.90
N ILE A 9 42.85 21.50 19.09
CA ILE A 9 41.52 22.11 19.22
C ILE A 9 40.75 22.02 17.91
N SER A 10 41.39 22.26 16.77
CA SER A 10 40.79 22.14 15.44
C SER A 10 40.36 20.73 15.13
N MET A 11 41.13 19.69 15.52
CA MET A 11 40.79 18.29 15.33
C MET A 11 39.60 17.88 16.20
N PHE A 12 39.48 18.45 17.43
CA PHE A 12 38.38 18.13 18.36
C PHE A 12 37.06 18.76 17.88
N ILE A 13 37.11 19.98 17.32
CA ILE A 13 35.92 20.65 16.74
C ILE A 13 35.45 19.90 15.48
N PHE A 14 36.37 19.42 14.65
CA PHE A 14 36.01 18.63 13.46
C PHE A 14 35.39 17.28 13.83
N ALA A 15 35.89 16.62 14.85
CA ALA A 15 35.31 15.38 15.36
C ALA A 15 33.90 15.59 15.96
N LEU A 16 33.65 16.73 16.62
CA LEU A 16 32.33 17.10 17.13
C LEU A 16 31.33 17.42 16.02
N LEU A 17 31.78 18.08 14.95
CA LEU A 17 30.95 18.40 13.78
C LEU A 17 30.61 17.15 12.96
N MET A 18 31.53 16.16 12.87
CA MET A 18 31.25 14.89 12.18
C MET A 18 30.48 13.88 13.05
N GLY A 19 30.57 13.97 14.37
CA GLY A 19 29.80 13.13 15.30
C GLY A 19 28.35 13.55 15.47
N GLY A 20 27.96 14.76 15.05
CA GLY A 20 26.61 15.31 15.18
C GLY A 20 25.64 14.95 14.06
N LEU A 21 26.08 14.21 13.05
CA LEU A 21 25.23 13.81 11.90
C LEU A 21 24.83 12.34 11.93
N PHE A 22 24.81 11.69 13.10
CA PHE A 22 23.98 10.52 13.26
C PHE A 22 22.53 10.99 13.37
N ILE A 23 21.90 11.23 12.22
CA ILE A 23 20.45 11.22 12.11
C ILE A 23 20.06 9.79 12.49
N VAL A 24 19.64 9.59 13.72
CA VAL A 24 18.91 8.40 14.10
C VAL A 24 17.64 8.46 13.26
N GLN A 25 17.66 7.82 12.10
CA GLN A 25 16.42 7.48 11.40
C GLN A 25 15.71 6.50 12.34
N THR A 26 14.88 7.03 13.20
CA THR A 26 13.81 6.27 13.83
C THR A 26 12.95 5.79 12.66
N GLN A 27 13.18 4.55 12.21
CA GLN A 27 12.23 3.89 11.32
C GLN A 27 10.92 3.88 12.13
N ALA A 28 9.99 4.73 11.72
CA ALA A 28 8.63 4.69 12.25
C ALA A 28 8.15 3.25 12.02
N SER A 29 7.81 2.55 13.11
CA SER A 29 7.31 1.19 13.00
C SER A 29 5.99 1.25 12.24
N THR A 30 5.94 0.57 11.09
CA THR A 30 4.72 0.47 10.30
C THR A 30 3.68 -0.33 11.08
N ILE A 31 2.46 0.21 11.18
CA ILE A 31 1.34 -0.45 11.83
C ILE A 31 0.83 -1.55 10.90
N GLU A 32 0.77 -2.78 11.39
CA GLU A 32 0.17 -3.90 10.66
C GLU A 32 -1.36 -3.85 10.79
N ALA A 33 -2.05 -3.47 9.71
CA ALA A 33 -3.50 -3.40 9.61
C ALA A 33 -4.07 -4.69 9.00
N THR A 34 -5.33 -5.01 9.34
CA THR A 34 -6.07 -6.06 8.63
C THR A 34 -6.92 -5.44 7.54
N ALA A 35 -6.81 -5.93 6.30
CA ALA A 35 -7.61 -5.49 5.18
C ALA A 35 -8.55 -6.61 4.68
N LYS A 36 -9.76 -6.22 4.20
CA LYS A 36 -10.72 -7.12 3.55
C LYS A 36 -11.33 -6.42 2.35
N CYS A 37 -11.54 -7.16 1.27
CA CYS A 37 -12.09 -6.66 0.03
C CYS A 37 -13.47 -7.28 -0.26
N VAL A 38 -14.36 -6.51 -0.87
CA VAL A 38 -15.67 -6.97 -1.37
C VAL A 38 -15.91 -6.36 -2.76
N PRO A 39 -16.15 -7.20 -3.78
CA PRO A 39 -16.22 -8.65 -3.75
C PRO A 39 -14.83 -9.27 -3.51
N PRO A 40 -14.73 -10.45 -2.84
CA PRO A 40 -13.45 -11.13 -2.62
C PRO A 40 -13.01 -11.98 -3.81
N ARG A 41 -13.87 -12.11 -4.83
CA ARG A 41 -13.66 -12.91 -6.04
C ARG A 41 -14.08 -12.13 -7.27
N TRP A 42 -13.33 -12.32 -8.34
CA TRP A 42 -13.69 -11.74 -9.62
C TRP A 42 -13.19 -12.61 -10.76
N SER A 43 -13.94 -12.66 -11.89
CA SER A 43 -13.55 -13.37 -13.10
C SER A 43 -13.15 -12.38 -14.18
N LEU A 44 -12.07 -12.68 -14.90
CA LEU A 44 -11.64 -11.86 -16.05
C LEU A 44 -12.66 -11.82 -17.20
N GLU A 45 -13.61 -12.78 -17.23
CA GLU A 45 -14.73 -12.82 -18.20
C GLU A 45 -15.79 -11.78 -17.86
N ASP A 46 -15.93 -11.44 -16.58
CA ASP A 46 -16.93 -10.48 -16.13
C ASP A 46 -16.40 -9.06 -16.32
N PRO A 47 -17.29 -8.08 -16.58
CA PRO A 47 -16.89 -6.68 -16.57
C PRO A 47 -16.31 -6.32 -15.20
N ALA A 48 -15.34 -5.42 -15.19
CA ALA A 48 -14.78 -4.92 -13.93
C ALA A 48 -15.93 -4.34 -13.07
N PRO A 49 -15.97 -4.66 -11.77
CA PRO A 49 -16.91 -4.00 -10.87
C PRO A 49 -16.67 -2.48 -10.89
N GLU A 50 -17.73 -1.68 -10.82
CA GLU A 50 -17.61 -0.23 -10.72
C GLU A 50 -16.67 0.18 -9.59
N SER A 51 -16.74 -0.52 -8.46
CA SER A 51 -15.84 -0.29 -7.34
C SER A 51 -15.61 -1.54 -6.49
N PHE A 52 -14.42 -1.65 -5.92
CA PHE A 52 -14.14 -2.57 -4.81
C PHE A 52 -14.25 -1.82 -3.48
N LYS A 53 -14.93 -2.46 -2.51
CA LYS A 53 -15.07 -1.92 -1.15
C LYS A 53 -14.02 -2.56 -0.25
N ILE A 54 -13.13 -1.74 0.29
CA ILE A 54 -12.05 -2.20 1.16
C ILE A 54 -12.38 -1.78 2.60
N THR A 55 -12.20 -2.71 3.51
CA THR A 55 -12.39 -2.50 4.94
C THR A 55 -11.05 -2.69 5.64
N LEU A 56 -10.58 -1.65 6.31
CA LEU A 56 -9.37 -1.66 7.14
C LEU A 56 -9.73 -1.75 8.62
N THR A 57 -8.95 -2.52 9.35
CA THR A 57 -9.02 -2.62 10.80
C THR A 57 -7.62 -2.42 11.37
N LEU A 58 -7.44 -1.36 12.15
CA LEU A 58 -6.19 -1.09 12.86
C LEU A 58 -6.14 -1.86 14.18
N PRO A 59 -4.98 -2.33 14.62
CA PRO A 59 -4.79 -2.90 15.93
C PRO A 59 -4.89 -1.81 17.01
N LYS A 60 -5.25 -2.18 18.23
CA LYS A 60 -5.18 -1.26 19.37
C LYS A 60 -3.72 -0.87 19.65
N PRO A 61 -3.43 0.36 20.04
CA PRO A 61 -4.36 1.41 20.51
C PRO A 61 -4.86 2.37 19.41
N TYR A 62 -4.54 2.15 18.14
CA TYR A 62 -4.82 3.05 17.04
C TYR A 62 -6.32 3.18 16.73
N LYS A 63 -6.74 4.37 16.31
CA LYS A 63 -8.13 4.66 15.98
C LYS A 63 -8.31 4.81 14.47
N HIS A 64 -9.44 4.34 13.97
CA HIS A 64 -9.76 4.42 12.54
C HIS A 64 -10.06 5.86 12.08
N GLU A 65 -10.45 6.72 12.99
CA GLU A 65 -10.67 8.17 12.76
C GLU A 65 -9.38 8.96 12.58
N ASP A 66 -8.23 8.36 12.98
CA ASP A 66 -6.91 8.97 12.82
C ASP A 66 -6.29 8.65 11.44
N ILE A 67 -6.93 7.82 10.60
CA ILE A 67 -6.47 7.53 9.24
C ILE A 67 -6.64 8.78 8.37
N ASP A 68 -5.57 9.20 7.69
CA ASP A 68 -5.62 10.22 6.66
C ASP A 68 -6.07 9.59 5.32
N PRO A 69 -7.31 9.85 4.86
CA PRO A 69 -7.83 9.25 3.64
C PRO A 69 -7.05 9.62 2.39
N SER A 70 -6.41 10.80 2.37
CA SER A 70 -5.66 11.30 1.20
C SER A 70 -4.39 10.52 0.92
N THR A 71 -3.90 9.76 1.90
CA THR A 71 -2.67 8.95 1.80
C THR A 71 -2.92 7.51 1.40
N LEU A 72 -4.21 7.09 1.30
CA LEU A 72 -4.56 5.70 1.01
C LEU A 72 -4.23 5.31 -0.42
N LEU A 73 -3.44 4.25 -0.56
CA LEU A 73 -3.11 3.63 -1.83
C LEU A 73 -3.35 2.12 -1.77
N VAL A 74 -3.91 1.58 -2.84
CA VAL A 74 -4.13 0.14 -3.03
C VAL A 74 -3.20 -0.37 -4.12
N GLY A 75 -2.39 -1.37 -3.80
CA GLY A 75 -1.34 -1.86 -4.70
C GLY A 75 -0.31 -0.79 -5.05
N GLU A 76 -0.09 0.18 -4.15
CA GLU A 76 0.85 1.29 -4.26
C GLU A 76 0.47 2.39 -5.28
N VAL A 77 -0.56 2.18 -6.10
CA VAL A 77 -0.87 3.06 -7.24
C VAL A 77 -2.33 3.53 -7.33
N VAL A 78 -3.29 2.79 -6.77
CA VAL A 78 -4.72 3.12 -6.90
C VAL A 78 -5.19 3.89 -5.67
N PRO A 79 -5.55 5.17 -5.80
CA PRO A 79 -6.07 5.96 -4.69
C PRO A 79 -7.50 5.57 -4.32
N MET A 80 -7.92 5.98 -3.14
CA MET A 80 -9.32 5.91 -2.73
C MET A 80 -10.19 6.77 -3.64
N MET A 81 -11.40 6.28 -3.98
CA MET A 81 -12.41 7.07 -4.69
C MET A 81 -13.01 8.13 -3.77
N GLU A 82 -13.06 9.37 -4.25
CA GLU A 82 -13.81 10.45 -3.61
C GLU A 82 -15.27 10.36 -4.06
N GLU A 83 -16.15 9.96 -3.16
CA GLU A 83 -17.59 9.82 -3.42
C GLU A 83 -18.37 10.31 -2.21
N GLU A 84 -19.54 10.91 -2.45
CA GLU A 84 -20.41 11.39 -1.37
C GLU A 84 -20.79 10.26 -0.40
N GLY A 85 -20.61 10.50 0.90
CA GLY A 85 -20.87 9.50 1.94
C GLY A 85 -19.76 8.45 2.12
N TRP A 86 -18.62 8.64 1.46
CA TRP A 86 -17.42 7.83 1.64
C TRP A 86 -16.21 8.72 2.02
N PRO A 87 -15.23 8.22 2.80
CA PRO A 87 -15.17 6.91 3.46
C PRO A 87 -16.17 6.76 4.62
N LYS A 88 -16.49 5.51 4.99
CA LYS A 88 -17.30 5.19 6.17
C LYS A 88 -16.42 4.83 7.34
N ILE A 89 -16.39 5.72 8.34
CA ILE A 89 -15.58 5.55 9.54
C ILE A 89 -16.47 5.08 10.68
N LYS A 90 -16.07 3.99 11.34
CA LYS A 90 -16.71 3.44 12.53
C LYS A 90 -15.64 3.12 13.58
N LYS A 91 -16.07 2.94 14.84
CA LYS A 91 -15.15 2.62 15.94
C LYS A 91 -14.23 1.43 15.64
N ASN A 92 -14.71 0.44 14.88
CA ASN A 92 -14.02 -0.83 14.67
C ASN A 92 -13.51 -1.03 13.24
N TYR A 93 -13.74 -0.08 12.34
CA TYR A 93 -13.26 -0.17 10.97
C TYR A 93 -13.29 1.17 10.23
N PHE A 94 -12.44 1.25 9.23
CA PHE A 94 -12.44 2.27 8.19
C PHE A 94 -12.78 1.59 6.86
N LYS A 95 -13.81 2.05 6.15
CA LYS A 95 -14.24 1.46 4.89
C LYS A 95 -14.24 2.49 3.77
N PHE A 96 -13.61 2.14 2.66
CA PHE A 96 -13.50 3.01 1.49
C PHE A 96 -13.72 2.23 0.19
N LYS A 97 -13.82 2.96 -0.92
CA LYS A 97 -13.95 2.40 -2.25
C LYS A 97 -12.72 2.70 -3.09
N VAL A 98 -12.40 1.81 -4.01
CA VAL A 98 -11.44 2.05 -5.09
C VAL A 98 -12.08 1.72 -6.42
N ASP A 99 -11.67 2.41 -7.46
CA ASP A 99 -12.13 2.19 -8.81
C ASP A 99 -11.78 0.78 -9.29
N GLY A 100 -12.77 0.05 -9.82
CA GLY A 100 -12.61 -1.34 -10.20
C GLY A 100 -11.73 -1.51 -11.43
N GLU A 101 -11.85 -0.63 -12.42
CA GLU A 101 -11.02 -0.68 -13.63
C GLU A 101 -9.58 -0.33 -13.31
N GLN A 102 -9.33 0.69 -12.49
CA GLN A 102 -7.98 1.07 -12.09
C GLN A 102 -7.31 -0.05 -11.30
N LEU A 103 -8.01 -0.66 -10.33
CA LEU A 103 -7.48 -1.78 -9.57
C LEU A 103 -7.12 -2.96 -10.51
N LEU A 104 -7.98 -3.24 -11.48
CA LEU A 104 -7.75 -4.29 -12.45
C LEU A 104 -6.51 -4.02 -13.30
N TYR A 105 -6.47 -2.88 -14.00
CA TYR A 105 -5.42 -2.59 -14.97
C TYR A 105 -4.06 -2.32 -14.35
N TRP A 106 -4.02 -1.66 -13.20
CA TRP A 106 -2.75 -1.23 -12.60
C TRP A 106 -2.19 -2.21 -11.57
N VAL A 107 -3.03 -3.07 -10.97
CA VAL A 107 -2.60 -3.96 -9.89
C VAL A 107 -2.76 -5.43 -10.25
N VAL A 108 -3.94 -5.84 -10.70
CA VAL A 108 -4.28 -7.25 -10.89
C VAL A 108 -3.67 -7.82 -12.17
N LEU A 109 -3.91 -7.20 -13.32
CA LEU A 109 -3.43 -7.72 -14.61
C LEU A 109 -1.91 -7.83 -14.70
N PRO A 110 -1.10 -6.85 -14.27
CA PRO A 110 0.35 -6.99 -14.30
C PRO A 110 0.85 -8.19 -13.50
N ARG A 111 0.23 -8.46 -12.34
CA ARG A 111 0.61 -9.62 -11.51
C ARG A 111 0.25 -10.95 -12.15
N ILE A 112 -0.93 -11.05 -12.79
CA ILE A 112 -1.35 -12.26 -13.49
C ILE A 112 -0.42 -12.55 -14.67
N TRP A 113 -0.05 -11.55 -15.47
CA TRP A 113 0.83 -11.73 -16.61
C TRP A 113 2.21 -12.27 -16.22
N HIS A 114 2.71 -11.90 -15.07
CA HIS A 114 3.98 -12.43 -14.55
C HIS A 114 3.87 -13.85 -13.99
N MET A 115 2.67 -14.29 -13.61
CA MET A 115 2.46 -15.63 -13.03
C MET A 115 2.36 -16.73 -14.09
N ALA A 116 2.14 -16.39 -15.37
CA ALA A 116 1.86 -17.34 -16.46
C ALA A 116 0.86 -18.44 -16.02
N PRO A 117 -0.34 -18.08 -15.56
CA PRO A 117 -1.26 -19.03 -14.97
C PRO A 117 -1.73 -20.05 -15.98
N PRO A 118 -1.97 -21.30 -15.58
CA PRO A 118 -2.63 -22.28 -16.41
C PRO A 118 -4.03 -21.81 -16.79
N PRO A 119 -4.58 -22.27 -17.94
CA PRO A 119 -5.89 -21.85 -18.43
C PRO A 119 -7.00 -22.16 -17.41
N ALA A 120 -7.94 -21.25 -17.27
CA ALA A 120 -9.17 -21.37 -16.46
C ALA A 120 -8.95 -21.75 -14.99
N THR A 121 -8.00 -21.11 -14.33
CA THR A 121 -7.67 -21.37 -12.91
C THR A 121 -8.00 -20.16 -12.04
N TRP A 122 -8.39 -20.42 -10.79
CA TRP A 122 -8.46 -19.40 -9.76
C TRP A 122 -7.06 -19.14 -9.19
N VAL A 123 -6.68 -17.86 -9.12
CA VAL A 123 -5.38 -17.41 -8.63
C VAL A 123 -5.60 -16.43 -7.47
N ASP A 124 -4.89 -16.63 -6.39
CA ASP A 124 -4.84 -15.72 -5.26
C ASP A 124 -3.89 -14.56 -5.58
N ILE A 125 -4.40 -13.34 -5.52
CA ILE A 125 -3.63 -12.11 -5.70
C ILE A 125 -3.64 -11.35 -4.38
N ASP A 126 -2.49 -11.30 -3.72
CA ASP A 126 -2.32 -10.49 -2.52
C ASP A 126 -2.09 -9.03 -2.90
N ILE A 127 -2.93 -8.15 -2.37
CA ILE A 127 -2.91 -6.72 -2.66
C ILE A 127 -2.71 -5.96 -1.36
N THR A 128 -1.67 -5.14 -1.33
CA THR A 128 -1.32 -4.32 -0.19
C THR A 128 -2.10 -3.01 -0.22
N VAL A 129 -2.56 -2.58 0.93
CA VAL A 129 -3.12 -1.25 1.19
C VAL A 129 -2.16 -0.51 2.10
N THR A 130 -1.69 0.63 1.67
CA THR A 130 -0.82 1.51 2.45
C THR A 130 -1.50 2.84 2.75
N GLY A 131 -1.07 3.50 3.80
CA GLY A 131 -1.53 4.82 4.17
C GLY A 131 -0.82 5.32 5.42
N GLN A 132 -1.25 6.49 5.88
CA GLN A 132 -0.72 7.12 7.09
C GLN A 132 -1.87 7.56 8.00
N LEU A 133 -1.57 7.68 9.28
CA LEU A 133 -2.41 8.40 10.21
C LEU A 133 -2.12 9.90 10.09
N TYR A 134 -2.98 10.75 10.64
CA TYR A 134 -2.76 12.20 10.62
C TYR A 134 -1.49 12.66 11.36
N ASP A 135 -0.90 11.80 12.18
CA ASP A 135 0.41 12.02 12.83
C ASP A 135 1.59 11.49 12.02
N GLU A 136 1.35 11.17 10.71
CA GLU A 136 2.32 10.61 9.75
C GLU A 136 2.79 9.18 10.09
N THR A 137 2.21 8.51 11.07
CA THR A 137 2.53 7.10 11.36
C THR A 137 2.04 6.22 10.22
N PRO A 138 2.93 5.48 9.53
CA PRO A 138 2.56 4.64 8.40
C PRO A 138 1.85 3.37 8.86
N PHE A 139 0.92 2.89 8.05
CA PHE A 139 0.30 1.57 8.21
C PHE A 139 0.26 0.82 6.89
N GLU A 140 0.19 -0.50 7.00
CA GLU A 140 0.09 -1.42 5.88
C GLU A 140 -0.88 -2.54 6.23
N GLY A 141 -1.70 -2.96 5.27
CA GLY A 141 -2.58 -4.11 5.39
C GLY A 141 -2.70 -4.84 4.06
N THR A 142 -2.85 -6.16 4.08
CA THR A 142 -2.97 -6.98 2.88
C THR A 142 -4.32 -7.69 2.84
N PHE A 143 -4.93 -7.75 1.67
CA PHE A 143 -6.08 -8.61 1.38
C PHE A 143 -5.80 -9.46 0.15
N THR A 144 -6.42 -10.65 0.10
CA THR A 144 -6.35 -11.55 -1.04
C THR A 144 -7.58 -11.37 -1.92
N LEU A 145 -7.39 -11.14 -3.22
CA LEU A 145 -8.42 -11.16 -4.24
C LEU A 145 -8.27 -12.45 -5.05
N LEU A 146 -9.31 -13.28 -5.06
CA LEU A 146 -9.35 -14.50 -5.85
C LEU A 146 -9.82 -14.17 -7.27
N VAL A 147 -8.92 -14.31 -8.24
CA VAL A 147 -9.17 -13.97 -9.65
C VAL A 147 -9.25 -15.23 -10.49
N ARG A 148 -10.34 -15.39 -11.24
CA ARG A 148 -10.44 -16.44 -12.25
C ARG A 148 -9.77 -15.96 -13.53
N THR A 149 -8.69 -16.66 -13.89
CA THR A 149 -8.05 -16.47 -15.19
C THR A 149 -8.72 -17.36 -16.19
N GLU A 150 -9.12 -16.81 -17.32
CA GLU A 150 -9.45 -17.63 -18.46
C GLU A 150 -8.19 -18.03 -19.22
N SER A 151 -8.37 -19.01 -20.07
CA SER A 151 -7.37 -19.32 -21.08
C SER A 151 -7.12 -18.04 -21.88
N LEU A 152 -6.08 -17.31 -21.49
CA LEU A 152 -5.43 -16.32 -22.34
C LEU A 152 -4.80 -17.11 -23.48
N ASN A 153 -5.65 -17.78 -24.28
CA ASN A 153 -5.25 -18.28 -25.58
C ASN A 153 -5.29 -17.04 -26.49
N PRO A 154 -4.17 -16.35 -26.72
CA PRO A 154 -4.15 -15.34 -27.74
C PRO A 154 -4.47 -16.11 -29.01
N GLY A 155 -5.68 -15.93 -29.53
CA GLY A 155 -6.00 -16.41 -30.86
C GLY A 155 -4.84 -16.06 -31.78
N PRO A 156 -4.55 -16.86 -32.81
CA PRO A 156 -3.46 -16.56 -33.73
C PRO A 156 -3.61 -15.09 -34.17
N PRO A 157 -2.50 -14.32 -34.25
CA PRO A 157 -2.54 -12.95 -34.69
C PRO A 157 -3.31 -12.87 -36.01
N PRO A 158 -4.17 -11.86 -36.22
CA PRO A 158 -4.84 -11.68 -37.50
C PRO A 158 -3.80 -11.60 -38.60
N LEU A 159 -3.95 -12.46 -39.62
CA LEU A 159 -3.12 -12.49 -40.82
C LEU A 159 -3.22 -11.18 -41.60
#